data_46afd6f909f8f5104bae71f9ea9fe2d1
#
_entry.id   46afd6f909f8f5104bae71f9ea9fe2d1
#
_cell.length_a   1.000
_cell.length_b   1.000
_cell.length_c   1.000
_cell.angle_alpha   90.00
_cell.angle_beta   90.00
_cell.angle_gamma   90.00
#
_symmetry.space_group_name_H-M   'P 1'
#
loop_
_entity.id
_entity.type
_entity.pdbx_description
1 polymer ?
#
loop_
_entity_poly.entity_id
_entity_poly.type
_entity_poly.pdbx_seq_one_letter_code
_entity_poly.pdbx_strand_id
1 'polypeptide(L)'
;MSNVNKVVLAYSGGLDTSVIVRWLQDTYDCEVVTFTADIGQGEEVEPARAKAEALGVKEIYIDDLKEEFVRDFVFPMFRANTIYEGEYLLGTSIARPLIAKRLVEIANETGADAISHGATGKGNDQIRFELGAYALKPGIQVIAPWREWDLNSRESLMAYCAERDIPVDFSSASKKSPYSMDANLLHISYEGGVLEDPWCPPEESMWRWSVSPEQAPETGHELTLTFERGDVVAIDGQAMSPASVLAHLNQVGGAHGVGRLDIVENRYVGMKSRGCYETPGGTILLRAHRAIESITLDREVAHLKDELMPRYAKLIYNGYWWAPERLMLQKAIDDSQTVVNGDVRVRLYKGNVTVTGRRSADTLFDDAIATFEDDAGKYDQADAEGFIKLNALRLRIAAERGRSALGD
;
A
#
# COMPACT_ATOMS: atom_id res chain seq x y z
N MET A 1 28.69 12.30 21.58
CA MET A 1 27.99 12.14 20.31
C MET A 1 28.88 11.25 19.44
N SER A 2 28.35 10.18 18.84
CA SER A 2 29.09 9.35 17.88
C SER A 2 29.50 10.27 16.71
N ASN A 3 30.73 10.17 16.27
CA ASN A 3 31.24 10.98 15.16
C ASN A 3 30.56 10.46 13.88
N VAL A 4 29.59 11.19 13.33
CA VAL A 4 28.93 10.89 12.07
C VAL A 4 29.65 11.67 10.98
N ASN A 5 30.27 10.99 10.02
CA ASN A 5 31.02 11.61 8.95
C ASN A 5 30.24 11.64 7.63
N LYS A 6 29.34 10.68 7.41
CA LYS A 6 28.54 10.58 6.21
C LYS A 6 27.14 10.05 6.51
N VAL A 7 26.11 10.70 5.93
CA VAL A 7 24.68 10.37 6.12
C VAL A 7 24.00 10.16 4.79
N VAL A 8 23.20 9.11 4.62
CA VAL A 8 22.29 8.94 3.46
C VAL A 8 20.91 9.45 3.84
N LEU A 9 20.41 10.44 3.14
CA LEU A 9 19.11 11.07 3.38
C LEU A 9 18.07 10.58 2.35
N ALA A 10 16.90 10.11 2.82
CA ALA A 10 15.71 9.96 1.98
C ALA A 10 15.24 11.36 1.55
N TYR A 11 15.43 11.68 0.28
CA TYR A 11 15.29 13.03 -0.25
C TYR A 11 14.15 13.11 -1.28
N SER A 12 13.14 13.91 -1.00
CA SER A 12 12.01 14.13 -1.93
C SER A 12 12.16 15.38 -2.80
N GLY A 13 13.18 16.22 -2.57
CA GLY A 13 13.31 17.52 -3.21
C GLY A 13 12.29 18.58 -2.74
N GLY A 14 11.51 18.27 -1.70
CA GLY A 14 10.60 19.20 -1.03
C GLY A 14 11.31 20.18 -0.09
N LEU A 15 10.55 21.13 0.48
CA LEU A 15 11.07 22.11 1.43
C LEU A 15 11.76 21.44 2.62
N ASP A 16 11.06 20.53 3.29
CA ASP A 16 11.52 19.88 4.51
C ASP A 16 12.85 19.15 4.30
N THR A 17 12.92 18.31 3.26
CA THR A 17 14.12 17.53 2.97
C THR A 17 15.29 18.39 2.48
N SER A 18 15.03 19.54 1.83
CA SER A 18 16.07 20.50 1.45
C SER A 18 16.65 21.20 2.67
N VAL A 19 15.82 21.56 3.64
CA VAL A 19 16.29 22.07 4.95
C VAL A 19 17.11 21.01 5.68
N ILE A 20 16.67 19.75 5.67
CA ILE A 20 17.37 18.64 6.32
C ILE A 20 18.79 18.45 5.77
N VAL A 21 19.00 18.55 4.44
CA VAL A 21 20.34 18.48 3.85
C VAL A 21 21.29 19.47 4.55
N ARG A 22 20.88 20.73 4.59
CA ARG A 22 21.73 21.79 5.14
C ARG A 22 21.88 21.65 6.65
N TRP A 23 20.80 21.30 7.36
CA TRP A 23 20.84 21.08 8.81
C TRP A 23 21.78 19.94 9.20
N LEU A 24 21.81 18.84 8.44
CA LEU A 24 22.75 17.73 8.67
C LEU A 24 24.21 18.19 8.49
N GLN A 25 24.48 18.93 7.40
CA GLN A 25 25.81 19.50 7.14
C GLN A 25 26.27 20.41 8.27
N ASP A 26 25.41 21.34 8.72
CA ASP A 26 25.73 22.32 9.76
C ASP A 26 25.84 21.70 11.17
N THR A 27 25.00 20.72 11.51
CA THR A 27 24.88 20.14 12.85
C THR A 27 25.93 19.07 13.13
N TYR A 28 26.19 18.23 12.12
CA TYR A 28 27.07 17.06 12.25
C TYR A 28 28.43 17.26 11.57
N ASP A 29 28.62 18.35 10.83
CA ASP A 29 29.83 18.60 10.00
C ASP A 29 30.13 17.37 9.10
N CYS A 30 29.08 16.82 8.47
CA CYS A 30 29.11 15.55 7.76
C CYS A 30 28.82 15.71 6.26
N GLU A 31 29.28 14.74 5.48
CA GLU A 31 28.88 14.59 4.09
C GLU A 31 27.46 14.02 3.98
N VAL A 32 26.62 14.62 3.14
CA VAL A 32 25.26 14.16 2.88
C VAL A 32 25.18 13.54 1.48
N VAL A 33 24.72 12.30 1.44
CA VAL A 33 24.32 11.58 0.22
C VAL A 33 22.80 11.64 0.13
N THR A 34 22.23 12.00 -1.00
CA THR A 34 20.77 12.02 -1.19
C THR A 34 20.31 10.84 -2.00
N PHE A 35 19.17 10.28 -1.58
CA PHE A 35 18.50 9.21 -2.30
C PHE A 35 17.03 9.55 -2.53
N THR A 36 16.63 9.50 -3.80
CA THR A 36 15.24 9.63 -4.25
C THR A 36 14.81 8.34 -4.94
N ALA A 37 13.78 7.70 -4.41
CA ALA A 37 13.17 6.52 -5.03
C ALA A 37 12.13 6.96 -6.05
N ASP A 38 12.25 6.51 -7.31
CA ASP A 38 11.15 6.56 -8.27
C ASP A 38 10.32 5.27 -8.12
N ILE A 39 9.17 5.39 -7.47
CA ILE A 39 8.18 4.34 -7.30
C ILE A 39 6.84 4.70 -7.98
N GLY A 40 6.89 5.63 -8.95
CA GLY A 40 5.75 6.05 -9.76
C GLY A 40 5.00 7.27 -9.22
N GLN A 41 5.66 8.14 -8.46
CA GLN A 41 5.09 9.41 -7.97
C GLN A 41 5.00 10.51 -9.05
N GLY A 42 5.56 10.27 -10.27
CA GLY A 42 5.45 11.18 -11.40
C GLY A 42 6.51 12.28 -11.43
N GLU A 43 6.10 13.52 -11.68
CA GLU A 43 6.99 14.66 -12.03
C GLU A 43 7.92 15.14 -10.89
N GLU A 44 7.80 14.62 -9.68
CA GLU A 44 8.60 15.10 -8.53
C GLU A 44 10.04 14.57 -8.52
N VAL A 45 10.35 13.56 -9.33
CA VAL A 45 11.65 12.86 -9.33
C VAL A 45 12.74 13.69 -10.01
N GLU A 46 12.48 14.20 -11.23
CA GLU A 46 13.47 14.93 -12.03
C GLU A 46 14.03 16.21 -11.39
N PRO A 47 13.22 17.07 -10.73
CA PRO A 47 13.74 18.26 -10.08
C PRO A 47 14.60 17.99 -8.84
N ALA A 48 14.57 16.78 -8.25
CA ALA A 48 15.28 16.46 -7.02
C ALA A 48 16.81 16.56 -7.21
N ARG A 49 17.35 16.09 -8.34
CA ARG A 49 18.79 16.15 -8.62
C ARG A 49 19.32 17.57 -8.61
N ALA A 50 18.73 18.47 -9.41
CA ALA A 50 19.18 19.86 -9.52
C ALA A 50 19.12 20.59 -8.18
N LYS A 51 18.11 20.29 -7.35
CA LYS A 51 17.98 20.88 -6.00
C LYS A 51 19.06 20.35 -5.04
N ALA A 52 19.38 19.06 -5.09
CA ALA A 52 20.44 18.49 -4.27
C ALA A 52 21.83 19.04 -4.68
N GLU A 53 22.09 19.17 -5.98
CA GLU A 53 23.32 19.78 -6.51
C GLU A 53 23.47 21.25 -6.02
N ALA A 54 22.38 22.01 -6.05
CA ALA A 54 22.37 23.39 -5.58
C ALA A 54 22.65 23.52 -4.07
N LEU A 55 22.39 22.46 -3.28
CA LEU A 55 22.74 22.35 -1.87
C LEU A 55 24.14 21.81 -1.61
N GLY A 56 24.94 21.63 -2.67
CA GLY A 56 26.34 21.15 -2.59
C GLY A 56 26.48 19.66 -2.35
N VAL A 57 25.40 18.86 -2.54
CA VAL A 57 25.47 17.41 -2.48
C VAL A 57 26.22 16.86 -3.68
N LYS A 58 27.17 15.97 -3.44
CA LYS A 58 28.03 15.40 -4.48
C LYS A 58 27.60 14.00 -4.93
N GLU A 59 27.09 13.21 -3.99
CA GLU A 59 26.60 11.84 -4.24
C GLU A 59 25.07 11.84 -4.22
N ILE A 60 24.44 11.66 -5.39
CA ILE A 60 23.00 11.77 -5.60
C ILE A 60 22.51 10.50 -6.29
N TYR A 61 21.69 9.74 -5.61
CA TYR A 61 21.04 8.54 -6.11
C TYR A 61 19.59 8.85 -6.47
N ILE A 62 19.19 8.49 -7.69
CA ILE A 62 17.78 8.50 -8.14
C ILE A 62 17.58 7.17 -8.83
N ASP A 63 16.89 6.25 -8.17
CA ASP A 63 16.74 4.89 -8.63
C ASP A 63 15.30 4.61 -9.06
N ASP A 64 15.13 4.04 -10.27
CA ASP A 64 13.85 3.52 -10.72
C ASP A 64 13.58 2.18 -10.04
N LEU A 65 12.66 2.20 -9.08
CA LEU A 65 12.27 1.05 -8.27
C LEU A 65 10.82 0.58 -8.55
N LYS A 66 10.19 1.05 -9.63
CA LYS A 66 8.78 0.75 -9.94
C LYS A 66 8.51 -0.75 -10.07
N GLU A 67 9.38 -1.46 -10.79
CA GLU A 67 9.21 -2.92 -10.98
C GLU A 67 9.44 -3.69 -9.67
N GLU A 68 10.48 -3.36 -8.92
CA GLU A 68 10.73 -3.97 -7.61
C GLU A 68 9.60 -3.68 -6.64
N PHE A 69 9.09 -2.44 -6.63
CA PHE A 69 7.98 -2.04 -5.77
C PHE A 69 6.73 -2.89 -6.00
N VAL A 70 6.33 -3.07 -7.27
CA VAL A 70 5.10 -3.83 -7.55
C VAL A 70 5.33 -5.32 -7.37
N ARG A 71 6.42 -5.88 -7.93
CA ARG A 71 6.70 -7.32 -7.90
C ARG A 71 6.95 -7.86 -6.49
N ASP A 72 7.78 -7.14 -5.68
CA ASP A 72 8.31 -7.68 -4.44
C ASP A 72 7.61 -7.14 -3.18
N PHE A 73 6.77 -6.10 -3.32
CA PHE A 73 6.05 -5.50 -2.20
C PHE A 73 4.53 -5.46 -2.42
N VAL A 74 4.05 -4.93 -3.54
CA VAL A 74 2.62 -4.78 -3.79
C VAL A 74 1.96 -6.13 -4.07
N PHE A 75 2.47 -6.94 -4.99
CA PHE A 75 1.88 -8.24 -5.33
C PHE A 75 1.87 -9.20 -4.15
N PRO A 76 2.96 -9.40 -3.36
CA PRO A 76 2.91 -10.20 -2.15
C PRO A 76 1.82 -9.77 -1.15
N MET A 77 1.58 -8.48 -1.04
CA MET A 77 0.49 -7.94 -0.23
C MET A 77 -0.89 -8.28 -0.79
N PHE A 78 -1.07 -8.23 -2.12
CA PHE A 78 -2.33 -8.61 -2.77
C PHE A 78 -2.60 -10.11 -2.72
N ARG A 79 -1.58 -10.98 -2.75
CA ARG A 79 -1.75 -12.43 -2.51
C ARG A 79 -2.41 -12.70 -1.15
N ALA A 80 -2.17 -11.84 -0.15
CA ALA A 80 -2.82 -11.91 1.15
C ALA A 80 -4.23 -11.26 1.17
N ASN A 81 -4.71 -10.67 0.09
CA ASN A 81 -5.92 -9.83 0.06
C ASN A 81 -5.90 -8.72 1.10
N THR A 82 -4.75 -8.08 1.29
CA THR A 82 -4.49 -7.21 2.44
C THR A 82 -5.33 -5.94 2.41
N ILE A 83 -6.09 -5.73 3.47
CA ILE A 83 -6.87 -4.51 3.71
C ILE A 83 -6.70 -4.11 5.17
N TYR A 84 -6.31 -2.87 5.42
CA TYR A 84 -6.28 -2.32 6.78
C TYR A 84 -7.59 -1.64 7.12
N GLU A 85 -8.13 -1.97 8.30
CA GLU A 85 -9.40 -1.44 8.82
C GLU A 85 -10.59 -1.57 7.84
N GLY A 86 -10.58 -2.62 7.01
CA GLY A 86 -11.67 -2.98 6.11
C GLY A 86 -11.65 -2.29 4.74
N GLU A 87 -10.83 -1.27 4.52
CA GLU A 87 -10.89 -0.46 3.31
C GLU A 87 -9.52 -0.04 2.74
N TYR A 88 -8.53 0.27 3.59
CA TYR A 88 -7.27 0.89 3.15
C TYR A 88 -6.28 -0.12 2.58
N LEU A 89 -5.81 0.10 1.34
CA LEU A 89 -4.89 -0.75 0.59
C LEU A 89 -3.40 -0.47 0.85
N LEU A 90 -3.06 0.25 1.92
CA LEU A 90 -1.71 0.37 2.49
C LEU A 90 -0.64 1.01 1.58
N GLY A 91 -1.00 1.81 0.58
CA GLY A 91 -0.05 2.32 -0.41
C GLY A 91 1.15 3.10 0.17
N THR A 92 0.93 3.96 1.17
CA THR A 92 2.05 4.63 1.87
C THR A 92 2.87 3.63 2.69
N SER A 93 2.17 2.74 3.42
CA SER A 93 2.82 1.80 4.35
C SER A 93 3.75 0.82 3.65
N ILE A 94 3.36 0.34 2.45
CA ILE A 94 4.11 -0.65 1.68
C ILE A 94 5.30 -0.04 0.91
N ALA A 95 5.30 1.26 0.66
CA ALA A 95 6.40 1.94 -0.01
C ALA A 95 7.63 2.11 0.90
N ARG A 96 7.42 2.38 2.18
CA ARG A 96 8.52 2.70 3.12
C ARG A 96 9.53 1.56 3.35
N PRO A 97 9.14 0.27 3.41
CA PRO A 97 10.09 -0.84 3.50
C PRO A 97 11.07 -0.94 2.34
N LEU A 98 10.63 -0.67 1.11
CA LEU A 98 11.50 -0.63 -0.07
C LEU A 98 12.47 0.54 0.01
N ILE A 99 11.98 1.75 0.33
CA ILE A 99 12.82 2.93 0.46
C ILE A 99 13.88 2.73 1.56
N ALA A 100 13.48 2.17 2.72
CA ALA A 100 14.39 1.86 3.82
C ALA A 100 15.46 0.83 3.41
N LYS A 101 15.08 -0.20 2.63
CA LYS A 101 16.01 -1.18 2.07
C LYS A 101 17.08 -0.48 1.24
N ARG A 102 16.68 0.35 0.28
CA ARG A 102 17.62 1.00 -0.62
C ARG A 102 18.49 2.04 0.10
N LEU A 103 17.96 2.77 1.09
CA LEU A 103 18.76 3.63 1.97
C LEU A 103 19.89 2.89 2.67
N VAL A 104 19.61 1.71 3.21
CA VAL A 104 20.61 0.85 3.88
C VAL A 104 21.62 0.31 2.89
N GLU A 105 21.21 -0.08 1.69
CA GLU A 105 22.11 -0.52 0.62
C GLU A 105 23.08 0.60 0.22
N ILE A 106 22.58 1.81 -0.04
CA ILE A 106 23.39 2.98 -0.35
C ILE A 106 24.34 3.33 0.82
N ALA A 107 23.86 3.23 2.06
CA ALA A 107 24.72 3.45 3.22
C ALA A 107 25.87 2.43 3.32
N ASN A 108 25.66 1.20 2.86
CA ASN A 108 26.73 0.19 2.77
C ASN A 108 27.67 0.48 1.58
N GLU A 109 27.14 0.85 0.41
CA GLU A 109 27.91 1.18 -0.79
C GLU A 109 28.84 2.38 -0.58
N THR A 110 28.34 3.41 0.11
CA THR A 110 29.06 4.68 0.33
C THR A 110 29.85 4.71 1.62
N GLY A 111 29.75 3.70 2.47
CA GLY A 111 30.37 3.66 3.78
C GLY A 111 29.76 4.64 4.77
N ALA A 112 28.49 5.03 4.61
CA ALA A 112 27.85 5.99 5.49
C ALA A 112 27.59 5.42 6.90
N ASP A 113 27.77 6.28 7.88
CA ASP A 113 27.60 5.97 9.32
C ASP A 113 26.12 5.94 9.73
N ALA A 114 25.32 6.76 9.04
CA ALA A 114 23.92 6.97 9.40
C ALA A 114 23.02 7.09 8.17
N ILE A 115 21.71 6.89 8.42
CA ILE A 115 20.64 7.29 7.50
C ILE A 115 19.80 8.39 8.12
N SER A 116 19.10 9.16 7.29
CA SER A 116 18.16 10.18 7.74
C SER A 116 16.88 10.18 6.89
N HIS A 117 15.80 10.68 7.48
CA HIS A 117 14.51 10.82 6.81
C HIS A 117 13.76 12.07 7.27
N GLY A 118 12.87 12.58 6.41
CA GLY A 118 12.03 13.76 6.68
C GLY A 118 10.67 13.46 7.31
N ALA A 119 10.44 12.25 7.82
CA ALA A 119 9.17 11.91 8.45
C ALA A 119 8.99 12.63 9.79
N THR A 120 7.81 13.22 10.01
CA THR A 120 7.48 13.94 11.24
C THR A 120 7.27 13.00 12.43
N GLY A 121 7.49 13.49 13.65
CA GLY A 121 7.27 12.72 14.89
C GLY A 121 5.81 12.33 15.16
N LYS A 122 4.85 12.91 14.43
CA LYS A 122 3.40 12.61 14.53
C LYS A 122 2.92 11.51 13.56
N GLY A 123 3.73 11.17 12.54
CA GLY A 123 3.39 10.22 11.52
C GLY A 123 3.89 8.79 11.80
N ASN A 124 3.26 7.80 11.17
CA ASN A 124 3.73 6.40 11.22
C ASN A 124 5.01 6.19 10.41
N ASP A 125 5.32 7.06 9.45
CA ASP A 125 6.42 6.85 8.50
C ASP A 125 7.78 6.80 9.17
N GLN A 126 8.01 7.59 10.22
CA GLN A 126 9.23 7.49 11.02
C GLN A 126 9.45 6.05 11.53
N ILE A 127 8.37 5.41 12.02
CA ILE A 127 8.44 4.03 12.54
C ILE A 127 8.78 3.07 11.40
N ARG A 128 8.15 3.23 10.25
CA ARG A 128 8.35 2.37 9.06
C ARG A 128 9.78 2.44 8.52
N PHE A 129 10.36 3.63 8.44
CA PHE A 129 11.77 3.82 8.04
C PHE A 129 12.72 3.19 9.04
N GLU A 130 12.55 3.49 10.32
CA GLU A 130 13.49 3.07 11.35
C GLU A 130 13.44 1.57 11.63
N LEU A 131 12.24 0.98 11.76
CA LEU A 131 12.11 -0.47 11.92
C LEU A 131 12.66 -1.23 10.72
N GLY A 132 12.45 -0.71 9.49
CA GLY A 132 13.06 -1.26 8.29
C GLY A 132 14.58 -1.22 8.34
N ALA A 133 15.15 -0.07 8.68
CA ALA A 133 16.59 0.11 8.77
C ALA A 133 17.22 -0.78 9.84
N TYR A 134 16.65 -0.84 11.05
CA TYR A 134 17.17 -1.68 12.13
C TYR A 134 17.05 -3.18 11.83
N ALA A 135 16.01 -3.60 11.11
CA ALA A 135 15.87 -4.99 10.69
C ALA A 135 16.94 -5.41 9.66
N LEU A 136 17.33 -4.50 8.77
CA LEU A 136 18.29 -4.76 7.69
C LEU A 136 19.75 -4.50 8.09
N LYS A 137 19.99 -3.52 8.97
CA LYS A 137 21.32 -3.16 9.51
C LYS A 137 21.21 -2.75 10.99
N PRO A 138 21.23 -3.70 11.94
CA PRO A 138 20.94 -3.44 13.36
C PRO A 138 21.79 -2.35 14.02
N GLY A 139 23.01 -2.12 13.53
CA GLY A 139 23.94 -1.12 14.08
C GLY A 139 23.89 0.24 13.39
N ILE A 140 22.99 0.48 12.43
CA ILE A 140 22.93 1.76 11.73
C ILE A 140 22.37 2.86 12.65
N GLN A 141 22.99 4.03 12.63
CA GLN A 141 22.44 5.21 13.30
C GLN A 141 21.32 5.81 12.41
N VAL A 142 20.21 6.18 13.04
CA VAL A 142 19.13 6.91 12.36
C VAL A 142 19.04 8.31 12.93
N ILE A 143 19.11 9.31 12.06
CA ILE A 143 18.95 10.72 12.40
C ILE A 143 17.57 11.17 11.92
N ALA A 144 16.73 11.60 12.85
CA ALA A 144 15.37 12.04 12.58
C ALA A 144 15.20 13.52 12.98
N PRO A 145 15.50 14.46 12.07
CA PRO A 145 15.59 15.89 12.40
C PRO A 145 14.34 16.45 13.08
N TRP A 146 13.15 16.02 12.67
CA TRP A 146 11.90 16.45 13.29
C TRP A 146 11.77 16.15 14.81
N ARG A 147 12.63 15.30 15.36
CA ARG A 147 12.72 15.04 16.82
C ARG A 147 13.88 15.74 17.50
N GLU A 148 14.76 16.37 16.72
CA GLU A 148 16.02 16.92 17.21
C GLU A 148 16.12 18.44 17.08
N TRP A 149 15.47 19.02 16.05
CA TRP A 149 15.55 20.46 15.76
C TRP A 149 14.37 21.25 16.35
N ASP A 150 14.53 22.59 16.42
CA ASP A 150 13.50 23.52 16.90
C ASP A 150 12.63 24.13 15.76
N LEU A 151 12.76 23.62 14.52
CA LEU A 151 12.07 24.13 13.32
C LEU A 151 10.66 23.52 13.22
N ASN A 152 9.74 23.93 14.09
CA ASN A 152 8.44 23.28 14.29
C ASN A 152 7.31 23.82 13.40
N SER A 153 7.58 24.81 12.54
CA SER A 153 6.58 25.42 11.67
C SER A 153 7.13 25.68 10.29
N ARG A 154 6.22 25.86 9.32
CA ARG A 154 6.59 26.23 7.95
C ARG A 154 7.33 27.58 7.92
N GLU A 155 6.90 28.54 8.77
CA GLU A 155 7.55 29.83 8.88
C GLU A 155 9.00 29.70 9.37
N SER A 156 9.25 28.85 10.38
CA SER A 156 10.63 28.62 10.88
C SER A 156 11.51 27.93 9.84
N LEU A 157 10.97 26.99 9.06
CA LEU A 157 11.67 26.36 7.94
C LEU A 157 12.02 27.39 6.85
N MET A 158 11.07 28.27 6.51
CA MET A 158 11.27 29.34 5.52
C MET A 158 12.32 30.36 5.97
N ALA A 159 12.29 30.73 7.25
CA ALA A 159 13.30 31.64 7.84
C ALA A 159 14.69 31.00 7.79
N TYR A 160 14.80 29.72 8.14
CA TYR A 160 16.04 28.93 8.04
C TYR A 160 16.58 28.88 6.61
N CYS A 161 15.70 28.69 5.61
CA CYS A 161 16.09 28.75 4.19
C CYS A 161 16.65 30.10 3.78
N ALA A 162 16.00 31.19 4.20
CA ALA A 162 16.41 32.55 3.87
C ALA A 162 17.76 32.92 4.49
N GLU A 163 18.02 32.50 5.76
CA GLU A 163 19.27 32.73 6.46
C GLU A 163 20.47 32.03 5.83
N ARG A 164 20.24 30.89 5.15
CA ARG A 164 21.28 30.01 4.62
C ARG A 164 21.31 29.92 3.09
N ASP A 165 20.61 30.83 2.41
CA ASP A 165 20.52 30.89 0.95
C ASP A 165 20.12 29.56 0.31
N ILE A 166 19.24 28.76 0.99
CA ILE A 166 18.73 27.50 0.46
C ILE A 166 17.78 27.83 -0.70
N PRO A 167 18.03 27.33 -1.91
CA PRO A 167 17.18 27.62 -3.07
C PRO A 167 15.83 26.93 -2.95
N VAL A 168 14.83 27.65 -2.46
CA VAL A 168 13.45 27.21 -2.41
C VAL A 168 12.65 28.05 -3.39
N ASP A 169 11.93 27.38 -4.29
CA ASP A 169 10.98 28.06 -5.16
C ASP A 169 9.74 28.48 -4.37
N PHE A 170 9.75 29.70 -3.87
CA PHE A 170 8.64 30.30 -3.13
C PHE A 170 7.39 30.52 -4.00
N SER A 171 7.54 30.60 -5.33
CA SER A 171 6.40 30.79 -6.25
C SER A 171 5.60 29.51 -6.43
N SER A 172 6.25 28.35 -6.39
CA SER A 172 5.61 27.03 -6.41
C SER A 172 4.97 26.71 -5.05
N ALA A 173 5.50 27.25 -3.94
CA ALA A 173 4.96 27.06 -2.60
C ALA A 173 3.59 27.70 -2.39
N SER A 174 3.27 28.80 -3.10
CA SER A 174 1.95 29.45 -3.04
C SER A 174 0.88 28.75 -3.92
N LYS A 175 1.30 27.89 -4.86
CA LYS A 175 0.42 27.10 -5.76
C LYS A 175 0.27 25.64 -5.31
N LYS A 176 0.92 25.21 -4.21
CA LYS A 176 0.78 23.84 -3.72
C LYS A 176 -0.65 23.59 -3.24
N SER A 177 -1.11 22.36 -3.53
CA SER A 177 -2.31 21.78 -2.94
C SER A 177 -2.41 22.11 -1.44
N PRO A 178 -3.58 22.48 -0.92
CA PRO A 178 -3.78 22.68 0.52
C PRO A 178 -3.58 21.37 1.30
N TYR A 179 -3.49 20.25 0.60
CA TYR A 179 -3.35 18.91 1.16
C TYR A 179 -1.89 18.47 1.19
N SER A 180 -1.52 17.75 2.25
CA SER A 180 -0.32 16.90 2.25
C SER A 180 -0.60 15.68 1.38
N MET A 181 0.32 15.36 0.47
CA MET A 181 0.13 14.31 -0.53
C MET A 181 1.34 13.38 -0.55
N ASP A 182 1.07 12.10 -0.72
CA ASP A 182 2.07 11.07 -1.00
C ASP A 182 1.57 10.20 -2.16
N ALA A 183 2.41 9.97 -3.16
CA ALA A 183 2.03 9.25 -4.37
C ALA A 183 3.05 8.14 -4.69
N ASN A 184 2.55 7.04 -5.21
CA ASN A 184 3.32 5.95 -5.80
C ASN A 184 2.42 5.15 -6.75
N LEU A 185 2.93 4.11 -7.42
CA LEU A 185 2.14 3.32 -8.36
C LEU A 185 0.88 2.69 -7.77
N LEU A 186 0.81 2.46 -6.46
CA LEU A 186 -0.38 1.85 -5.85
C LEU A 186 -1.46 2.87 -5.53
N HIS A 187 -1.09 4.08 -5.09
CA HIS A 187 -2.06 5.08 -4.66
C HIS A 187 -1.56 6.53 -4.70
N ILE A 188 -2.52 7.46 -4.54
CA ILE A 188 -2.27 8.80 -4.02
C ILE A 188 -3.02 8.93 -2.69
N SER A 189 -2.36 9.52 -1.68
CA SER A 189 -2.99 9.92 -0.41
C SER A 189 -3.12 11.43 -0.30
N TYR A 190 -4.18 11.86 0.38
CA TYR A 190 -4.47 13.26 0.68
C TYR A 190 -4.82 13.40 2.15
N GLU A 191 -4.14 14.30 2.84
CA GLU A 191 -4.35 14.60 4.26
C GLU A 191 -4.29 16.11 4.51
N GLY A 192 -4.86 16.59 5.62
CA GLY A 192 -4.79 17.98 6.04
C GLY A 192 -5.80 18.91 5.36
N GLY A 193 -5.69 20.22 5.60
CA GLY A 193 -6.60 21.20 5.08
C GLY A 193 -8.04 20.95 5.53
N VAL A 194 -9.00 21.03 4.61
CA VAL A 194 -10.44 20.79 4.91
C VAL A 194 -10.73 19.36 5.39
N LEU A 195 -9.83 18.41 5.10
CA LEU A 195 -9.99 17.02 5.52
C LEU A 195 -9.79 16.80 7.04
N GLU A 196 -9.23 17.78 7.75
CA GLU A 196 -9.09 17.73 9.21
C GLU A 196 -10.45 17.76 9.93
N ASP A 197 -11.50 18.29 9.27
CA ASP A 197 -12.88 18.16 9.73
C ASP A 197 -13.55 16.96 9.05
N PRO A 198 -13.85 15.87 9.78
CA PRO A 198 -14.49 14.69 9.22
C PRO A 198 -15.89 14.93 8.62
N TRP A 199 -16.52 16.07 8.92
CA TRP A 199 -17.82 16.44 8.38
C TRP A 199 -17.73 17.17 7.03
N CYS A 200 -16.56 17.73 6.68
CA CYS A 200 -16.33 18.36 5.41
C CYS A 200 -16.10 17.32 4.30
N PRO A 201 -16.85 17.34 3.19
CA PRO A 201 -16.60 16.44 2.07
C PRO A 201 -15.27 16.80 1.38
N PRO A 202 -14.55 15.81 0.81
CA PRO A 202 -13.39 16.08 -0.05
C PRO A 202 -13.81 16.89 -1.28
N GLU A 203 -12.99 17.87 -1.65
CA GLU A 203 -13.22 18.66 -2.86
C GLU A 203 -12.99 17.83 -4.12
N GLU A 204 -13.86 17.95 -5.13
CA GLU A 204 -13.70 17.21 -6.40
C GLU A 204 -12.37 17.55 -7.10
N SER A 205 -11.90 18.79 -7.00
CA SER A 205 -10.61 19.24 -7.55
C SER A 205 -9.37 18.60 -6.94
N MET A 206 -9.51 17.91 -5.81
CA MET A 206 -8.44 17.23 -5.11
C MET A 206 -7.98 15.97 -5.87
N TRP A 207 -8.93 15.23 -6.46
CA TRP A 207 -8.68 13.95 -7.10
C TRP A 207 -7.90 14.12 -8.41
N ARG A 208 -6.83 13.34 -8.59
CA ARG A 208 -5.90 13.46 -9.72
C ARG A 208 -5.96 12.30 -10.69
N TRP A 209 -6.25 11.10 -10.21
CA TRP A 209 -6.26 9.90 -11.03
C TRP A 209 -7.64 9.48 -11.48
N SER A 210 -8.65 9.81 -10.70
CA SER A 210 -10.01 9.35 -10.94
C SER A 210 -10.96 10.52 -11.24
N VAL A 211 -11.84 10.31 -12.19
CA VAL A 211 -13.00 11.17 -12.41
C VAL A 211 -14.10 10.84 -11.40
N SER A 212 -15.04 11.76 -11.17
CA SER A 212 -16.22 11.42 -10.36
C SER A 212 -17.08 10.35 -11.06
N PRO A 213 -17.82 9.52 -10.30
CA PRO A 213 -18.76 8.56 -10.90
C PRO A 213 -19.75 9.20 -11.87
N GLU A 214 -20.15 10.46 -11.63
CA GLU A 214 -21.06 11.23 -12.50
C GLU A 214 -20.41 11.57 -13.83
N GLN A 215 -19.11 11.85 -13.84
CA GLN A 215 -18.34 12.20 -15.04
C GLN A 215 -17.78 10.98 -15.78
N ALA A 216 -17.81 9.80 -15.14
CA ALA A 216 -17.36 8.58 -15.75
C ALA A 216 -18.23 8.18 -16.96
N PRO A 217 -17.65 7.46 -17.97
CA PRO A 217 -18.36 7.07 -19.17
C PRO A 217 -19.69 6.32 -18.91
N GLU A 218 -20.68 6.55 -19.76
CA GLU A 218 -21.98 5.84 -19.70
C GLU A 218 -21.88 4.38 -20.14
N THR A 219 -20.80 4.00 -20.83
CA THR A 219 -20.50 2.62 -21.23
C THR A 219 -19.49 2.03 -20.26
N GLY A 220 -19.81 0.83 -19.72
CA GLY A 220 -18.84 0.08 -18.92
C GLY A 220 -17.68 -0.45 -19.78
N HIS A 221 -16.51 -0.59 -19.17
CA HIS A 221 -15.31 -1.15 -19.79
C HIS A 221 -15.03 -2.54 -19.22
N GLU A 222 -14.90 -3.56 -20.08
CA GLU A 222 -14.54 -4.90 -19.66
C GLU A 222 -13.04 -5.15 -19.82
N LEU A 223 -12.45 -5.83 -18.85
CA LEU A 223 -11.05 -6.27 -18.82
C LEU A 223 -10.99 -7.74 -18.43
N THR A 224 -10.06 -8.48 -19.01
CA THR A 224 -9.70 -9.84 -18.58
C THR A 224 -8.30 -9.83 -18.00
N LEU A 225 -8.18 -10.17 -16.71
CA LEU A 225 -6.90 -10.31 -16.01
C LEU A 225 -6.53 -11.78 -15.95
N THR A 226 -5.32 -12.13 -16.42
CA THR A 226 -4.75 -13.47 -16.32
C THR A 226 -3.83 -13.57 -15.13
N PHE A 227 -4.07 -14.56 -14.28
CA PHE A 227 -3.34 -14.82 -13.05
C PHE A 227 -2.44 -16.05 -13.19
N GLU A 228 -1.21 -15.94 -12.68
CA GLU A 228 -0.31 -17.06 -12.41
C GLU A 228 0.19 -16.97 -10.97
N ARG A 229 -0.08 -18.00 -10.17
CA ARG A 229 0.30 -18.10 -8.76
C ARG A 229 -0.10 -16.86 -7.94
N GLY A 230 -1.30 -16.34 -8.22
CA GLY A 230 -1.88 -15.19 -7.54
C GLY A 230 -1.47 -13.81 -8.07
N ASP A 231 -0.51 -13.72 -8.97
CA ASP A 231 -0.08 -12.46 -9.59
C ASP A 231 -0.67 -12.29 -10.98
N VAL A 232 -1.00 -11.04 -11.35
CA VAL A 232 -1.47 -10.73 -12.71
C VAL A 232 -0.28 -10.66 -13.64
N VAL A 233 -0.29 -11.49 -14.71
CA VAL A 233 0.77 -11.57 -15.72
C VAL A 233 0.36 -11.04 -17.09
N ALA A 234 -0.96 -10.90 -17.34
CA ALA A 234 -1.48 -10.35 -18.58
C ALA A 234 -2.83 -9.65 -18.38
N ILE A 235 -3.13 -8.67 -19.23
CA ILE A 235 -4.44 -8.01 -19.35
C ILE A 235 -4.89 -8.13 -20.81
N ASP A 236 -6.12 -8.60 -21.02
CA ASP A 236 -6.73 -8.84 -22.35
C ASP A 236 -5.83 -9.68 -23.27
N GLY A 237 -5.13 -10.66 -22.69
CA GLY A 237 -4.20 -11.55 -23.39
C GLY A 237 -2.83 -10.93 -23.70
N GLN A 238 -2.59 -9.68 -23.35
CA GLN A 238 -1.30 -9.03 -23.51
C GLN A 238 -0.46 -9.18 -22.23
N ALA A 239 0.68 -9.87 -22.32
CA ALA A 239 1.62 -9.99 -21.22
C ALA A 239 2.20 -8.63 -20.84
N MET A 240 2.27 -8.35 -19.54
CA MET A 240 2.75 -7.09 -18.99
C MET A 240 3.66 -7.33 -17.77
N SER A 241 4.61 -6.41 -17.55
CA SER A 241 5.38 -6.39 -16.32
C SER A 241 4.52 -5.95 -15.12
N PRO A 242 4.87 -6.31 -13.89
CA PRO A 242 4.13 -5.93 -12.68
C PRO A 242 3.81 -4.43 -12.58
N ALA A 243 4.80 -3.56 -12.82
CA ALA A 243 4.59 -2.12 -12.81
C ALA A 243 3.64 -1.66 -13.93
N SER A 244 3.78 -2.24 -15.13
CA SER A 244 2.91 -1.93 -16.28
C SER A 244 1.46 -2.37 -16.05
N VAL A 245 1.23 -3.52 -15.40
CA VAL A 245 -0.10 -3.98 -14.98
C VAL A 245 -0.76 -2.94 -14.08
N LEU A 246 -0.07 -2.52 -13.03
CA LEU A 246 -0.66 -1.59 -12.07
C LEU A 246 -0.91 -0.21 -12.67
N ALA A 247 0.03 0.30 -13.48
CA ALA A 247 -0.12 1.58 -14.18
C ALA A 247 -1.31 1.55 -15.16
N HIS A 248 -1.47 0.48 -15.94
CA HIS A 248 -2.59 0.31 -16.85
C HIS A 248 -3.93 0.26 -16.09
N LEU A 249 -4.00 -0.52 -15.01
CA LEU A 249 -5.21 -0.61 -14.19
C LEU A 249 -5.56 0.71 -13.50
N ASN A 250 -4.57 1.50 -13.09
CA ASN A 250 -4.80 2.86 -12.56
C ASN A 250 -5.43 3.76 -13.61
N GLN A 251 -4.90 3.74 -14.84
CA GLN A 251 -5.40 4.57 -15.92
C GLN A 251 -6.87 4.23 -16.27
N VAL A 252 -7.14 2.95 -16.53
CA VAL A 252 -8.51 2.55 -16.92
C VAL A 252 -9.49 2.63 -15.76
N GLY A 253 -9.08 2.26 -14.56
CA GLY A 253 -9.89 2.35 -13.36
C GLY A 253 -10.24 3.80 -13.01
N GLY A 254 -9.26 4.69 -13.04
CA GLY A 254 -9.45 6.11 -12.80
C GLY A 254 -10.39 6.77 -13.81
N ALA A 255 -10.27 6.44 -15.11
CA ALA A 255 -11.18 6.91 -16.15
C ALA A 255 -12.65 6.49 -15.92
N HIS A 256 -12.88 5.41 -15.17
CA HIS A 256 -14.21 4.92 -14.80
C HIS A 256 -14.62 5.25 -13.35
N GLY A 257 -13.88 6.14 -12.68
CA GLY A 257 -14.19 6.64 -11.33
C GLY A 257 -13.93 5.63 -10.21
N VAL A 258 -13.16 4.57 -10.47
CA VAL A 258 -12.85 3.51 -9.50
C VAL A 258 -11.78 3.96 -8.52
N GLY A 259 -11.89 3.54 -7.26
CA GLY A 259 -10.78 3.52 -6.29
C GLY A 259 -10.67 4.73 -5.38
N ARG A 260 -11.69 5.59 -5.26
CA ARG A 260 -11.73 6.65 -4.25
C ARG A 260 -12.12 6.08 -2.88
N LEU A 261 -11.42 6.50 -1.86
CA LEU A 261 -11.65 6.13 -0.47
C LEU A 261 -11.52 7.34 0.44
N ASP A 262 -12.37 7.45 1.43
CA ASP A 262 -12.33 8.42 2.52
C ASP A 262 -12.48 7.64 3.83
N ILE A 263 -11.44 7.62 4.66
CA ILE A 263 -11.42 6.82 5.89
C ILE A 263 -10.81 7.60 7.05
N VAL A 264 -11.34 7.37 8.25
CA VAL A 264 -10.69 7.76 9.51
C VAL A 264 -9.99 6.54 10.09
N GLU A 265 -8.69 6.45 9.90
CA GLU A 265 -7.85 5.34 10.34
C GLU A 265 -7.22 5.55 11.72
N ASN A 266 -6.83 4.46 12.38
CA ASN A 266 -6.13 4.50 13.65
C ASN A 266 -4.62 4.39 13.41
N ARG A 267 -3.89 5.50 13.59
CA ARG A 267 -2.42 5.50 13.48
C ARG A 267 -1.77 4.69 14.59
N TYR A 268 -0.66 4.04 14.28
CA TYR A 268 0.09 3.24 15.25
C TYR A 268 0.62 4.08 16.42
N VAL A 269 0.87 5.36 16.19
CA VAL A 269 1.24 6.33 17.24
C VAL A 269 0.07 6.71 18.18
N GLY A 270 -1.13 6.14 17.99
CA GLY A 270 -2.24 6.21 18.93
C GLY A 270 -3.32 7.27 18.64
N MET A 271 -3.24 8.00 17.51
CA MET A 271 -4.25 8.98 17.13
C MET A 271 -5.11 8.51 15.96
N LYS A 272 -6.33 9.05 15.84
CA LYS A 272 -7.15 8.93 14.64
C LYS A 272 -6.71 9.98 13.61
N SER A 273 -6.70 9.61 12.34
CA SER A 273 -6.38 10.51 11.24
C SER A 273 -7.26 10.20 10.06
N ARG A 274 -7.83 11.24 9.44
CA ARG A 274 -8.56 11.10 8.19
C ARG A 274 -7.60 11.19 7.02
N GLY A 275 -7.72 10.23 6.11
CA GLY A 275 -7.04 10.22 4.83
C GLY A 275 -8.02 9.94 3.70
N CYS A 276 -7.84 10.63 2.58
CA CYS A 276 -8.50 10.29 1.33
C CYS A 276 -7.48 9.65 0.39
N TYR A 277 -7.89 8.63 -0.35
CA TYR A 277 -6.99 7.83 -1.18
C TYR A 277 -7.58 7.59 -2.56
N GLU A 278 -6.71 7.55 -3.57
CA GLU A 278 -7.04 7.04 -4.91
C GLU A 278 -6.23 5.78 -5.15
N THR A 279 -6.91 4.65 -5.34
CA THR A 279 -6.31 3.34 -5.56
C THR A 279 -7.02 2.57 -6.68
N PRO A 280 -7.14 3.12 -7.90
CA PRO A 280 -7.95 2.49 -8.95
C PRO A 280 -7.48 1.08 -9.30
N GLY A 281 -6.20 0.92 -9.61
CA GLY A 281 -5.61 -0.38 -9.95
C GLY A 281 -5.64 -1.36 -8.81
N GLY A 282 -5.33 -0.91 -7.59
CA GLY A 282 -5.39 -1.75 -6.39
C GLY A 282 -6.80 -2.27 -6.11
N THR A 283 -7.82 -1.45 -6.30
CA THR A 283 -9.23 -1.86 -6.16
C THR A 283 -9.63 -2.93 -7.17
N ILE A 284 -9.20 -2.78 -8.43
CA ILE A 284 -9.45 -3.79 -9.48
C ILE A 284 -8.73 -5.09 -9.15
N LEU A 285 -7.42 -5.01 -8.81
CA LEU A 285 -6.60 -6.18 -8.45
C LEU A 285 -7.21 -6.98 -7.31
N LEU A 286 -7.60 -6.31 -6.22
CA LEU A 286 -8.19 -6.97 -5.06
C LEU A 286 -9.47 -7.72 -5.42
N ARG A 287 -10.37 -7.09 -6.19
CA ARG A 287 -11.64 -7.70 -6.61
C ARG A 287 -11.41 -8.89 -7.52
N ALA A 288 -10.49 -8.77 -8.48
CA ALA A 288 -10.17 -9.84 -9.41
C ALA A 288 -9.44 -11.01 -8.72
N HIS A 289 -8.48 -10.72 -7.84
CA HIS A 289 -7.74 -11.73 -7.09
C HIS A 289 -8.66 -12.56 -6.19
N ARG A 290 -9.54 -11.93 -5.41
CA ARG A 290 -10.53 -12.66 -4.62
C ARG A 290 -11.50 -13.48 -5.49
N ALA A 291 -11.76 -13.06 -6.72
CA ALA A 291 -12.63 -13.79 -7.62
C ALA A 291 -11.98 -15.08 -8.15
N ILE A 292 -10.69 -15.07 -8.49
CA ILE A 292 -10.00 -16.30 -8.91
C ILE A 292 -9.81 -17.25 -7.74
N GLU A 293 -9.45 -16.74 -6.56
CA GLU A 293 -9.35 -17.54 -5.34
C GLU A 293 -10.66 -18.27 -5.00
N SER A 294 -11.81 -17.63 -5.26
CA SER A 294 -13.12 -18.21 -4.92
C SER A 294 -13.44 -19.53 -5.65
N ILE A 295 -12.72 -19.83 -6.73
CA ILE A 295 -12.89 -21.09 -7.47
C ILE A 295 -11.69 -22.02 -7.38
N THR A 296 -10.54 -21.54 -6.88
CA THR A 296 -9.28 -22.33 -6.86
C THR A 296 -8.85 -22.75 -5.47
N LEU A 297 -9.20 -22.00 -4.42
CA LEU A 297 -8.84 -22.35 -3.06
C LEU A 297 -9.85 -23.30 -2.42
N ASP A 298 -9.32 -24.27 -1.67
CA ASP A 298 -10.13 -25.02 -0.71
C ASP A 298 -10.80 -24.09 0.31
N ARG A 299 -12.00 -24.46 0.75
CA ARG A 299 -12.80 -23.66 1.69
C ARG A 299 -12.02 -23.29 2.97
N GLU A 300 -11.38 -24.27 3.58
CA GLU A 300 -10.70 -24.07 4.86
C GLU A 300 -9.41 -23.25 4.69
N VAL A 301 -8.71 -23.42 3.56
CA VAL A 301 -7.55 -22.59 3.20
C VAL A 301 -7.97 -21.13 2.98
N ALA A 302 -9.08 -20.90 2.27
CA ALA A 302 -9.61 -19.55 2.04
C ALA A 302 -10.01 -18.86 3.35
N HIS A 303 -10.70 -19.58 4.24
CA HIS A 303 -11.10 -19.04 5.56
C HIS A 303 -9.89 -18.74 6.44
N LEU A 304 -8.93 -19.66 6.54
CA LEU A 304 -7.69 -19.45 7.29
C LEU A 304 -6.92 -18.23 6.79
N LYS A 305 -6.83 -18.08 5.47
CA LYS A 305 -6.18 -16.92 4.85
C LYS A 305 -6.88 -15.61 5.21
N ASP A 306 -8.21 -15.59 5.21
CA ASP A 306 -9.00 -14.42 5.62
C ASP A 306 -8.82 -14.09 7.12
N GLU A 307 -8.63 -15.08 7.98
CA GLU A 307 -8.30 -14.88 9.40
C GLU A 307 -6.89 -14.30 9.60
N LEU A 308 -5.92 -14.69 8.77
CA LEU A 308 -4.54 -14.19 8.84
C LEU A 308 -4.39 -12.77 8.28
N MET A 309 -5.25 -12.36 7.35
CA MET A 309 -5.16 -11.09 6.63
C MET A 309 -5.13 -9.87 7.56
N PRO A 310 -6.00 -9.71 8.58
CA PRO A 310 -5.96 -8.53 9.45
C PRO A 310 -4.65 -8.41 10.23
N ARG A 311 -4.06 -9.54 10.64
CA ARG A 311 -2.76 -9.56 11.31
C ARG A 311 -1.65 -9.15 10.35
N TYR A 312 -1.67 -9.66 9.14
CA TYR A 312 -0.71 -9.32 8.09
C TYR A 312 -0.81 -7.84 7.73
N ALA A 313 -2.02 -7.30 7.53
CA ALA A 313 -2.26 -5.88 7.27
C ALA A 313 -1.70 -4.98 8.39
N LYS A 314 -1.93 -5.36 9.66
CA LYS A 314 -1.42 -4.62 10.81
C LYS A 314 0.10 -4.62 10.88
N LEU A 315 0.77 -5.70 10.52
CA LEU A 315 2.24 -5.75 10.45
C LEU A 315 2.78 -4.76 9.41
N ILE A 316 2.18 -4.70 8.23
CA ILE A 316 2.57 -3.75 7.18
C ILE A 316 2.31 -2.32 7.65
N TYR A 317 1.10 -2.03 8.13
CA TYR A 317 0.70 -0.69 8.57
C TYR A 317 1.65 -0.14 9.64
N ASN A 318 2.07 -0.99 10.59
CA ASN A 318 2.93 -0.65 11.72
C ASN A 318 4.43 -0.66 11.39
N GLY A 319 4.85 -0.99 10.16
CA GLY A 319 6.25 -0.95 9.74
C GLY A 319 7.04 -2.25 9.93
N TYR A 320 6.39 -3.37 10.19
CA TYR A 320 7.02 -4.67 10.44
C TYR A 320 7.18 -5.53 9.17
N TRP A 321 7.38 -4.92 8.00
CA TRP A 321 7.58 -5.67 6.75
C TRP A 321 8.72 -6.69 6.84
N TRP A 322 9.83 -6.33 7.48
CA TRP A 322 11.02 -7.18 7.61
C TRP A 322 11.00 -8.10 8.83
N ALA A 323 9.91 -8.09 9.62
CA ALA A 323 9.81 -8.93 10.82
C ALA A 323 9.68 -10.42 10.47
N PRO A 324 10.30 -11.32 11.27
CA PRO A 324 10.20 -12.78 11.08
C PRO A 324 8.78 -13.29 11.02
N GLU A 325 7.87 -12.70 11.79
CA GLU A 325 6.44 -13.01 11.81
C GLU A 325 5.78 -12.76 10.44
N ARG A 326 6.04 -11.59 9.82
CA ARG A 326 5.51 -11.29 8.49
C ARG A 326 6.08 -12.25 7.44
N LEU A 327 7.37 -12.57 7.52
CA LEU A 327 8.02 -13.54 6.63
C LEU A 327 7.41 -14.95 6.73
N MET A 328 7.05 -15.36 7.95
CA MET A 328 6.36 -16.64 8.17
C MET A 328 4.97 -16.65 7.54
N LEU A 329 4.18 -15.58 7.77
CA LEU A 329 2.86 -15.43 7.19
C LEU A 329 2.93 -15.40 5.66
N GLN A 330 3.91 -14.69 5.08
CA GLN A 330 4.09 -14.64 3.62
C GLN A 330 4.29 -16.03 3.01
N LYS A 331 5.09 -16.89 3.65
CA LYS A 331 5.31 -18.25 3.15
C LYS A 331 4.01 -19.06 3.11
N ALA A 332 3.19 -18.94 4.15
CA ALA A 332 1.88 -19.60 4.18
C ALA A 332 0.92 -19.05 3.10
N ILE A 333 0.93 -17.73 2.91
CA ILE A 333 0.16 -17.07 1.86
C ILE A 333 0.63 -17.53 0.48
N ASP A 334 1.94 -17.47 0.21
CA ASP A 334 2.52 -17.84 -1.09
C ASP A 334 2.27 -19.31 -1.44
N ASP A 335 2.28 -20.20 -0.44
CA ASP A 335 1.93 -21.62 -0.63
C ASP A 335 0.50 -21.78 -1.14
N SER A 336 -0.44 -21.05 -0.57
CA SER A 336 -1.85 -21.06 -0.98
C SER A 336 -2.05 -20.57 -2.42
N GLN A 337 -1.15 -19.74 -2.94
CA GLN A 337 -1.25 -19.16 -4.28
C GLN A 337 -0.80 -20.08 -5.42
N THR A 338 -0.20 -21.21 -5.11
CA THR A 338 0.32 -22.15 -6.12
C THR A 338 -0.75 -22.65 -7.10
N VAL A 339 -2.00 -22.67 -6.68
CA VAL A 339 -3.19 -23.08 -7.46
C VAL A 339 -4.04 -21.89 -7.93
N VAL A 340 -3.64 -20.66 -7.63
CA VAL A 340 -4.41 -19.46 -8.01
C VAL A 340 -3.98 -19.00 -9.41
N ASN A 341 -4.45 -19.77 -10.42
CA ASN A 341 -4.14 -19.57 -11.83
C ASN A 341 -5.44 -19.44 -12.63
N GLY A 342 -5.43 -18.64 -13.70
CA GLY A 342 -6.57 -18.53 -14.61
C GLY A 342 -6.96 -17.11 -14.93
N ASP A 343 -8.17 -16.94 -15.48
CA ASP A 343 -8.66 -15.66 -15.97
C ASP A 343 -9.85 -15.15 -15.15
N VAL A 344 -9.85 -13.86 -14.89
CA VAL A 344 -10.98 -13.14 -14.32
C VAL A 344 -11.38 -11.99 -15.24
N ARG A 345 -12.64 -11.93 -15.61
CA ARG A 345 -13.21 -10.82 -16.34
C ARG A 345 -13.95 -9.89 -15.39
N VAL A 346 -13.61 -8.62 -15.45
CA VAL A 346 -14.22 -7.54 -14.65
C VAL A 346 -14.81 -6.48 -15.56
N ARG A 347 -15.89 -5.86 -15.12
CA ARG A 347 -16.51 -4.68 -15.74
C ARG A 347 -16.38 -3.49 -14.83
N LEU A 348 -15.78 -2.42 -15.35
CA LEU A 348 -15.64 -1.13 -14.68
C LEU A 348 -16.78 -0.21 -15.11
N TYR A 349 -17.51 0.33 -14.16
CA TYR A 349 -18.61 1.23 -14.45
C TYR A 349 -18.91 2.15 -13.27
N LYS A 350 -18.78 3.47 -13.48
CA LYS A 350 -19.16 4.52 -12.52
C LYS A 350 -18.73 4.20 -11.08
N GLY A 351 -17.43 3.98 -10.88
CA GLY A 351 -16.81 3.70 -9.58
C GLY A 351 -16.86 2.25 -9.13
N ASN A 352 -17.58 1.38 -9.86
CA ASN A 352 -17.75 -0.02 -9.47
C ASN A 352 -16.86 -0.95 -10.29
N VAL A 353 -16.39 -2.02 -9.62
CA VAL A 353 -15.72 -3.17 -10.22
C VAL A 353 -16.60 -4.39 -10.04
N THR A 354 -17.22 -4.86 -11.12
CA THR A 354 -18.10 -6.03 -11.12
C THR A 354 -17.38 -7.20 -11.80
N VAL A 355 -17.27 -8.32 -11.11
CA VAL A 355 -16.77 -9.58 -11.72
C VAL A 355 -17.86 -10.16 -12.62
N THR A 356 -17.56 -10.34 -13.93
CA THR A 356 -18.47 -10.87 -14.93
C THR A 356 -18.12 -12.29 -15.39
N GLY A 357 -16.95 -12.80 -15.01
CA GLY A 357 -16.54 -14.18 -15.29
C GLY A 357 -15.25 -14.55 -14.60
N ARG A 358 -15.06 -15.85 -14.39
CA ARG A 358 -13.82 -16.46 -13.88
C ARG A 358 -13.69 -17.86 -14.41
N ARG A 359 -12.47 -18.28 -14.71
CA ARG A 359 -12.14 -19.64 -15.16
C ARG A 359 -10.73 -20.03 -14.74
N SER A 360 -10.52 -21.28 -14.43
CA SER A 360 -9.23 -21.87 -14.08
C SER A 360 -9.18 -23.34 -14.44
N ALA A 361 -7.99 -23.82 -14.81
CA ALA A 361 -7.75 -25.26 -14.91
C ALA A 361 -7.63 -25.92 -13.51
N ASP A 362 -7.29 -25.11 -12.50
CA ASP A 362 -7.13 -25.54 -11.09
C ASP A 362 -8.44 -25.35 -10.29
N THR A 363 -9.59 -25.19 -10.98
CA THR A 363 -10.87 -24.94 -10.31
C THR A 363 -11.33 -26.13 -9.46
N LEU A 364 -11.80 -25.81 -8.23
CA LEU A 364 -12.54 -26.72 -7.36
C LEU A 364 -14.06 -26.61 -7.54
N PHE A 365 -14.52 -25.69 -8.40
CA PHE A 365 -15.92 -25.55 -8.74
C PHE A 365 -16.31 -26.63 -9.75
N ASP A 366 -17.16 -27.56 -9.33
CA ASP A 366 -17.74 -28.61 -10.18
C ASP A 366 -19.20 -28.23 -10.47
N ASP A 367 -19.45 -27.83 -11.71
CA ASP A 367 -20.77 -27.41 -12.19
C ASP A 367 -21.78 -28.55 -12.18
N ALA A 368 -21.33 -29.81 -12.32
CA ALA A 368 -22.18 -30.96 -12.26
C ALA A 368 -22.63 -31.36 -10.83
N ILE A 369 -21.90 -30.92 -9.81
CA ILE A 369 -22.31 -31.06 -8.39
C ILE A 369 -23.09 -29.84 -7.93
N ALA A 370 -22.65 -28.64 -8.35
CA ALA A 370 -23.24 -27.36 -7.91
C ALA A 370 -24.53 -26.98 -8.67
N THR A 371 -25.08 -27.90 -9.49
CA THR A 371 -26.31 -27.65 -10.24
C THR A 371 -27.56 -27.81 -9.37
N PHE A 372 -28.65 -27.11 -9.75
CA PHE A 372 -30.00 -27.33 -9.23
C PHE A 372 -30.80 -28.32 -10.10
N GLU A 373 -30.19 -28.74 -11.21
CA GLU A 373 -30.76 -29.77 -12.11
C GLU A 373 -30.35 -31.19 -11.64
N ASP A 374 -30.64 -32.20 -12.44
CA ASP A 374 -30.24 -33.60 -12.18
C ASP A 374 -28.70 -33.72 -12.25
N ASP A 375 -28.06 -34.06 -11.14
CA ASP A 375 -26.62 -34.26 -11.02
C ASP A 375 -26.16 -35.69 -11.38
N ALA A 376 -27.05 -36.50 -11.87
CA ALA A 376 -26.84 -37.93 -12.18
C ALA A 376 -26.31 -38.73 -10.96
N GLY A 377 -26.71 -38.35 -9.75
CA GLY A 377 -26.36 -39.02 -8.49
C GLY A 377 -24.92 -38.75 -8.00
N LYS A 378 -24.29 -37.70 -8.45
CA LYS A 378 -22.97 -37.29 -7.96
C LYS A 378 -22.99 -36.82 -6.49
N TYR A 379 -24.13 -36.29 -6.04
CA TYR A 379 -24.32 -35.85 -4.65
C TYR A 379 -25.53 -36.54 -4.02
N ASP A 380 -25.31 -37.28 -2.94
CA ASP A 380 -26.42 -37.91 -2.19
C ASP A 380 -26.96 -36.91 -1.14
N GLN A 381 -28.13 -36.35 -1.41
CA GLN A 381 -28.79 -35.41 -0.51
C GLN A 381 -29.11 -36.02 0.87
N ALA A 382 -29.21 -37.36 0.98
CA ALA A 382 -29.50 -38.07 2.23
C ALA A 382 -28.34 -37.93 3.24
N ASP A 383 -27.09 -37.77 2.80
CA ASP A 383 -25.94 -37.58 3.67
C ASP A 383 -26.03 -36.32 4.53
N ALA A 384 -26.72 -35.31 4.03
CA ALA A 384 -26.93 -34.04 4.76
C ALA A 384 -27.71 -34.25 6.08
N GLU A 385 -28.62 -35.20 6.16
CA GLU A 385 -29.42 -35.46 7.36
C GLU A 385 -28.55 -35.87 8.56
N GLY A 386 -27.61 -36.80 8.34
CA GLY A 386 -26.69 -37.28 9.37
C GLY A 386 -25.74 -36.15 9.85
N PHE A 387 -25.16 -35.43 8.91
CA PHE A 387 -24.32 -34.29 9.19
C PHE A 387 -25.03 -33.21 10.02
N ILE A 388 -26.26 -32.83 9.64
CA ILE A 388 -27.07 -31.83 10.36
C ILE A 388 -27.39 -32.31 11.77
N LYS A 389 -27.81 -33.60 11.95
CA LYS A 389 -28.14 -34.17 13.27
C LYS A 389 -26.97 -34.11 14.25
N LEU A 390 -25.74 -34.45 13.78
CA LEU A 390 -24.54 -34.40 14.61
C LEU A 390 -24.18 -32.95 14.97
N ASN A 391 -24.22 -32.04 14.01
CA ASN A 391 -23.92 -30.60 14.25
C ASN A 391 -24.99 -29.96 15.16
N ALA A 392 -26.24 -30.39 15.09
CA ALA A 392 -27.33 -29.91 15.95
C ALA A 392 -27.26 -30.42 17.40
N LEU A 393 -26.47 -31.46 17.71
CA LEU A 393 -26.44 -32.07 19.03
C LEU A 393 -26.09 -31.04 20.12
N ARG A 394 -25.04 -30.22 19.93
CA ARG A 394 -24.69 -29.18 20.91
C ARG A 394 -25.79 -28.14 21.11
N LEU A 395 -26.52 -27.80 20.05
CA LEU A 395 -27.62 -26.81 20.10
C LEU A 395 -28.81 -27.36 20.88
N ARG A 396 -29.17 -28.64 20.65
CA ARG A 396 -30.24 -29.32 21.40
C ARG A 396 -29.94 -29.39 22.89
N ILE A 397 -28.72 -29.83 23.25
CA ILE A 397 -28.29 -29.87 24.66
C ILE A 397 -28.35 -28.49 25.31
N ALA A 398 -27.93 -27.44 24.60
CA ALA A 398 -27.98 -26.07 25.08
C ALA A 398 -29.44 -25.62 25.31
N ALA A 399 -30.30 -25.88 24.34
CA ALA A 399 -31.74 -25.55 24.44
C ALA A 399 -32.44 -26.29 25.59
N GLU A 400 -32.20 -27.59 25.73
CA GLU A 400 -32.76 -28.41 26.85
C GLU A 400 -32.34 -27.91 28.24
N ARG A 401 -31.25 -27.17 28.32
CA ARG A 401 -30.75 -26.56 29.56
C ARG A 401 -31.09 -25.06 29.70
N GLY A 402 -32.06 -24.57 28.93
CA GLY A 402 -32.48 -23.17 28.96
C GLY A 402 -31.42 -22.19 28.45
N ARG A 403 -30.44 -22.63 27.64
CA ARG A 403 -29.38 -21.79 27.02
C ARG A 403 -29.64 -21.52 25.54
N SER A 404 -30.91 -21.40 25.15
CA SER A 404 -31.28 -20.98 23.80
C SER A 404 -31.38 -19.45 23.69
N ALA A 405 -31.22 -18.92 22.47
CA ALA A 405 -31.32 -17.49 22.23
C ALA A 405 -32.75 -16.92 22.38
N LEU A 406 -33.76 -17.80 22.37
CA LEU A 406 -35.14 -17.49 22.69
C LEU A 406 -35.29 -17.77 24.20
N GLY A 407 -35.06 -16.76 25.05
CA GLY A 407 -35.39 -16.81 26.43
C GLY A 407 -36.90 -17.03 26.60
N ASP A 408 -37.30 -17.68 27.70
CA ASP A 408 -38.71 -17.89 28.06
C ASP A 408 -39.50 -16.58 28.12
#